data_ae9ad45584df14394c73773dabe666ed
#
_entry.id   ae9ad45584df14394c73773dabe666ed
#
_cell.length_a   1.000
_cell.length_b   1.000
_cell.length_c   1.000
_cell.angle_alpha   90.00
_cell.angle_beta   90.00
_cell.angle_gamma   90.00
#
_symmetry.space_group_name_H-M   'P 1'
#
loop_
_entity.id
_entity.type
_entity.pdbx_description
1 polymer ?
#
loop_
_entity_poly.entity_id
_entity_poly.type
_entity_poly.pdbx_seq_one_letter_code
_entity_poly.pdbx_strand_id
1 'polypeptide(L)'
;LFLSNAFVYLAGCLVTAVMGTAMFGWNLANPMQLAFRMFSGILMLGAYAGVFTLLSMLIDNKAISATVCMVLYVVLFLGAPFLQTAVFSYYHGASLNHMPSESIRPLLEFLYDFLPVGQELQISGIFIHLYRLPVYSVICIALTTICGMAVFTKKDLK
;
A
#
# COMPACT_ATOMS: atom_id res chain seq x y z
N LEU A 1 10.54 14.58 -3.89
CA LEU A 1 10.67 13.11 -3.78
C LEU A 1 9.36 12.40 -4.15
N PHE A 2 8.21 12.78 -3.57
CA PHE A 2 6.90 12.17 -3.89
C PHE A 2 6.53 12.31 -5.37
N LEU A 3 6.65 13.52 -5.94
CA LEU A 3 6.36 13.77 -7.36
C LEU A 3 7.26 12.95 -8.29
N SER A 4 8.54 12.80 -7.97
CA SER A 4 9.47 11.97 -8.74
C SER A 4 9.06 10.50 -8.72
N ASN A 5 8.72 9.96 -7.55
CA ASN A 5 8.26 8.57 -7.41
C ASN A 5 6.92 8.34 -8.10
N ALA A 6 5.98 9.29 -8.00
CA ALA A 6 4.70 9.22 -8.69
C ALA A 6 4.89 9.22 -10.21
N PHE A 7 5.81 10.04 -10.73
CA PHE A 7 6.14 10.07 -12.16
C PHE A 7 6.73 8.75 -12.65
N VAL A 8 7.68 8.18 -11.91
CA VAL A 8 8.29 6.87 -12.24
C VAL A 8 7.23 5.77 -12.22
N TYR A 9 6.33 5.78 -11.24
CA TYR A 9 5.22 4.83 -11.15
C TYR A 9 4.27 4.93 -12.35
N LEU A 10 3.85 6.15 -12.70
CA LEU A 10 2.98 6.39 -13.86
C LEU A 10 3.63 5.95 -15.17
N ALA A 11 4.92 6.27 -15.35
CA ALA A 11 5.68 5.82 -16.52
C ALA A 11 5.74 4.29 -16.59
N GLY A 12 6.00 3.61 -15.47
CA GLY A 12 5.98 2.15 -15.38
C GLY A 12 4.62 1.56 -15.75
N CYS A 13 3.51 2.13 -15.23
CA CYS A 13 2.16 1.70 -15.57
C CYS A 13 1.86 1.88 -17.07
N LEU A 14 2.27 3.00 -17.66
CA LEU A 14 2.07 3.26 -19.10
C LEU A 14 2.86 2.27 -19.95
N VAL A 15 4.13 2.03 -19.62
CA VAL A 15 4.96 1.03 -20.33
C VAL A 15 4.33 -0.35 -20.25
N THR A 16 3.88 -0.76 -19.06
CA THR A 16 3.22 -2.08 -18.87
C THR A 16 1.91 -2.17 -19.66
N ALA A 17 1.11 -1.10 -19.69
CA ALA A 17 -0.12 -1.04 -20.46
C ALA A 17 0.15 -1.14 -21.97
N VAL A 18 1.15 -0.40 -22.49
CA VAL A 18 1.54 -0.43 -23.89
C VAL A 18 2.05 -1.81 -24.30
N MET A 19 2.96 -2.39 -23.48
CA MET A 19 3.48 -3.75 -23.74
C MET A 19 2.37 -4.80 -23.67
N GLY A 20 1.49 -4.71 -22.67
CA GLY A 20 0.34 -5.62 -22.55
C GLY A 20 -0.62 -5.54 -23.74
N THR A 21 -0.94 -4.34 -24.22
CA THR A 21 -1.77 -4.15 -25.41
C THR A 21 -1.08 -4.62 -26.68
N ALA A 22 0.23 -4.42 -26.81
CA ALA A 22 1.00 -4.88 -27.96
C ALA A 22 1.10 -6.41 -28.03
N MET A 23 1.24 -7.09 -26.87
CA MET A 23 1.42 -8.55 -26.82
C MET A 23 0.10 -9.32 -26.84
N PHE A 24 -0.96 -8.79 -26.24
CA PHE A 24 -2.22 -9.52 -25.98
C PHE A 24 -3.46 -8.87 -26.60
N GLY A 25 -3.31 -7.72 -27.26
CA GLY A 25 -4.39 -6.97 -27.90
C GLY A 25 -5.23 -6.12 -26.94
N TRP A 26 -6.06 -5.22 -27.52
CA TRP A 26 -6.88 -4.23 -26.78
C TRP A 26 -7.91 -4.84 -25.80
N ASN A 27 -8.20 -6.13 -25.90
CA ASN A 27 -9.24 -6.78 -25.08
C ASN A 27 -8.82 -7.01 -23.62
N LEU A 28 -7.55 -6.81 -23.25
CA LEU A 28 -7.06 -7.11 -21.90
C LEU A 28 -7.17 -5.97 -20.91
N ALA A 29 -7.29 -4.73 -21.34
CA ALA A 29 -7.32 -3.59 -20.44
C ALA A 29 -8.63 -2.82 -20.60
N ASN A 30 -9.57 -3.03 -19.69
CA ASN A 30 -10.64 -2.06 -19.49
C ASN A 30 -9.98 -0.73 -19.06
N PRO A 31 -10.06 0.36 -19.88
CA PRO A 31 -9.37 1.63 -19.60
C PRO A 31 -9.78 2.23 -18.25
N MET A 32 -11.01 1.96 -17.82
CA MET A 32 -11.50 2.38 -16.52
C MET A 32 -10.77 1.67 -15.36
N GLN A 33 -10.49 0.38 -15.49
CA GLN A 33 -9.73 -0.35 -14.48
C GLN A 33 -8.27 0.10 -14.44
N LEU A 34 -7.68 0.38 -15.60
CA LEU A 34 -6.31 0.91 -15.68
C LEU A 34 -6.22 2.28 -14.99
N ALA A 35 -7.13 3.20 -15.31
CA ALA A 35 -7.18 4.53 -14.68
C ALA A 35 -7.35 4.41 -13.16
N PHE A 36 -8.21 3.52 -12.70
CA PHE A 36 -8.42 3.27 -11.27
C PHE A 36 -7.17 2.70 -10.58
N ARG A 37 -6.45 1.76 -11.22
CA ARG A 37 -5.16 1.23 -10.70
C ARG A 37 -4.12 2.33 -10.59
N MET A 38 -3.99 3.17 -11.62
CA MET A 38 -3.04 4.30 -11.61
C MET A 38 -3.37 5.28 -10.48
N PHE A 39 -4.64 5.64 -10.33
CA PHE A 39 -5.10 6.53 -9.27
C PHE A 39 -4.85 5.94 -7.86
N SER A 40 -5.25 4.70 -7.64
CA SER A 40 -5.04 3.99 -6.35
C SER A 40 -3.55 3.85 -6.02
N GLY A 41 -2.72 3.56 -7.03
CA GLY A 41 -1.27 3.47 -6.84
C GLY A 41 -0.61 4.79 -6.45
N ILE A 42 -1.05 5.92 -7.00
CA ILE A 42 -0.55 7.25 -6.58
C ILE A 42 -0.94 7.53 -5.13
N LEU A 43 -2.18 7.23 -4.73
CA LEU A 43 -2.62 7.39 -3.34
C LEU A 43 -1.82 6.49 -2.38
N MET A 44 -1.57 5.25 -2.77
CA MET A 44 -0.75 4.32 -2.00
C MET A 44 0.68 4.84 -1.82
N LEU A 45 1.31 5.39 -2.86
CA LEU A 45 2.63 6.05 -2.75
C LEU A 45 2.58 7.23 -1.78
N GLY A 46 1.47 7.99 -1.77
CA GLY A 46 1.24 9.05 -0.79
C GLY A 46 1.17 8.51 0.65
N ALA A 47 0.51 7.37 0.86
CA ALA A 47 0.44 6.72 2.16
C ALA A 47 1.83 6.24 2.64
N TYR A 48 2.62 5.61 1.77
CA TYR A 48 4.02 5.26 2.08
C TYR A 48 4.85 6.49 2.45
N ALA A 49 4.78 7.54 1.62
CA ALA A 49 5.50 8.77 1.89
C ALA A 49 5.10 9.39 3.23
N GLY A 50 3.81 9.37 3.57
CA GLY A 50 3.29 9.85 4.85
C GLY A 50 3.86 9.09 6.04
N VAL A 51 3.83 7.75 5.99
CA VAL A 51 4.37 6.89 7.06
C VAL A 51 5.86 7.11 7.25
N PHE A 52 6.65 7.10 6.18
CA PHE A 52 8.10 7.29 6.26
C PHE A 52 8.49 8.70 6.71
N THR A 53 7.74 9.72 6.29
CA THR A 53 7.95 11.09 6.75
C THR A 53 7.66 11.20 8.25
N LEU A 54 6.57 10.61 8.73
CA LEU A 54 6.23 10.58 10.15
C LEU A 54 7.33 9.90 10.98
N LEU A 55 7.82 8.74 10.56
CA LEU A 55 8.92 8.04 11.22
C LEU A 55 10.20 8.87 11.23
N SER A 56 10.49 9.55 10.11
CA SER A 56 11.64 10.43 10.01
C SER A 56 11.56 11.66 10.95
N MET A 57 10.34 12.13 11.25
CA MET A 57 10.12 13.22 12.20
C MET A 57 10.23 12.75 13.67
N LEU A 58 9.89 11.50 13.95
CA LEU A 58 9.96 10.92 15.30
C LEU A 58 11.39 10.63 15.74
N ILE A 59 12.28 10.30 14.80
CA ILE A 59 13.66 9.89 15.07
C ILE A 59 14.61 11.02 14.70
N ASP A 60 15.32 11.57 15.68
CA ASP A 60 16.23 12.72 15.48
C ASP A 60 17.46 12.35 14.64
N ASN A 61 17.97 11.13 14.79
CA ASN A 61 19.13 10.67 14.02
C ASN A 61 18.71 10.17 12.65
N LYS A 62 19.13 10.87 11.58
CA LYS A 62 18.79 10.57 10.19
C LYS A 62 19.22 9.16 9.74
N ALA A 63 20.39 8.69 10.20
CA ALA A 63 20.87 7.35 9.85
C ALA A 63 20.02 6.27 10.48
N ILE A 64 19.66 6.42 11.76
CA ILE A 64 18.78 5.49 12.46
C ILE A 64 17.38 5.52 11.83
N SER A 65 16.86 6.71 11.51
CA SER A 65 15.57 6.86 10.83
C SER A 65 15.51 6.11 9.52
N ALA A 66 16.54 6.27 8.67
CA ALA A 66 16.62 5.56 7.39
C ALA A 66 16.66 4.04 7.58
N THR A 67 17.45 3.57 8.55
CA THR A 67 17.54 2.13 8.87
C THR A 67 16.20 1.58 9.35
N VAL A 68 15.51 2.29 10.27
CA VAL A 68 14.20 1.87 10.78
C VAL A 68 13.16 1.83 9.66
N CYS A 69 13.12 2.83 8.78
CA CYS A 69 12.22 2.85 7.64
C CYS A 69 12.49 1.67 6.69
N MET A 70 13.76 1.34 6.43
CA MET A 70 14.14 0.23 5.58
C MET A 70 13.76 -1.13 6.20
N VAL A 71 14.05 -1.32 7.49
CA VAL A 71 13.68 -2.53 8.22
C VAL A 71 12.15 -2.70 8.24
N LEU A 72 11.42 -1.63 8.54
CA LEU A 72 9.95 -1.65 8.53
C LEU A 72 9.41 -2.06 7.15
N TYR A 73 9.94 -1.47 6.08
CA TYR A 73 9.53 -1.83 4.72
C TYR A 73 9.78 -3.30 4.42
N VAL A 74 10.97 -3.82 4.75
CA VAL A 74 11.32 -5.23 4.54
C VAL A 74 10.41 -6.16 5.34
N VAL A 75 10.14 -5.84 6.62
CA VAL A 75 9.25 -6.65 7.46
C VAL A 75 7.82 -6.66 6.90
N LEU A 76 7.30 -5.51 6.49
CA LEU A 76 5.99 -5.41 5.87
C LEU A 76 5.94 -6.17 4.54
N PHE A 77 6.96 -6.02 3.70
CA PHE A 77 7.04 -6.68 2.40
C PHE A 77 7.09 -8.21 2.54
N LEU A 78 7.86 -8.73 3.50
CA LEU A 78 7.90 -10.18 3.77
C LEU A 78 6.62 -10.70 4.44
N GLY A 79 5.96 -9.87 5.27
CA GLY A 79 4.71 -10.21 5.94
C GLY A 79 3.46 -10.17 5.03
N ALA A 80 3.49 -9.35 3.99
CA ALA A 80 2.33 -9.13 3.11
C ALA A 80 1.85 -10.39 2.38
N PRO A 81 2.70 -11.29 1.84
CA PRO A 81 2.26 -12.54 1.23
C PRO A 81 1.55 -13.47 2.22
N PHE A 82 1.94 -13.46 3.50
CA PHE A 82 1.25 -14.24 4.53
C PHE A 82 -0.15 -13.69 4.79
N LEU A 83 -0.30 -12.36 4.88
CA LEU A 83 -1.61 -11.72 4.99
C LEU A 83 -2.47 -12.02 3.76
N GLN A 84 -1.91 -11.92 2.57
CA GLN A 84 -2.59 -12.25 1.32
C GLN A 84 -3.08 -13.69 1.32
N THR A 85 -2.23 -14.65 1.66
CA THR A 85 -2.59 -16.08 1.70
C THR A 85 -3.68 -16.33 2.73
N ALA A 86 -3.59 -15.73 3.92
CA ALA A 86 -4.60 -15.86 4.96
C ALA A 86 -5.96 -15.30 4.52
N VAL A 87 -6.00 -14.09 3.95
CA VAL A 87 -7.24 -13.48 3.45
C VAL A 87 -7.79 -14.25 2.26
N PHE A 88 -6.95 -14.64 1.31
CA PHE A 88 -7.35 -15.35 0.10
C PHE A 88 -7.95 -16.73 0.38
N SER A 89 -7.45 -17.44 1.40
CA SER A 89 -7.99 -18.74 1.79
C SER A 89 -9.44 -18.66 2.26
N TYR A 90 -9.85 -17.55 2.88
CA TYR A 90 -11.26 -17.34 3.26
C TYR A 90 -12.19 -17.15 2.07
N TYR A 91 -11.72 -16.50 0.99
CA TYR A 91 -12.55 -16.22 -0.18
C TYR A 91 -12.66 -17.39 -1.15
N HIS A 92 -11.65 -18.27 -1.20
CA HIS A 92 -11.58 -19.36 -2.18
C HIS A 92 -11.82 -20.75 -1.57
N GLY A 93 -12.15 -20.83 -0.28
CA GLY A 93 -12.46 -22.10 0.39
C GLY A 93 -11.32 -23.10 0.35
N ALA A 94 -10.08 -22.64 0.18
CA ALA A 94 -8.92 -23.50 0.21
C ALA A 94 -8.79 -24.09 1.62
N SER A 95 -8.91 -25.42 1.74
CA SER A 95 -8.73 -26.16 2.99
C SER A 95 -7.25 -26.16 3.39
N LEU A 96 -6.77 -25.04 3.87
CA LEU A 96 -5.49 -24.99 4.57
C LEU A 96 -5.71 -25.58 5.96
N ASN A 97 -4.89 -26.57 6.33
CA ASN A 97 -4.95 -27.24 7.63
C ASN A 97 -4.76 -26.30 8.83
N HIS A 98 -4.50 -25.02 8.60
CA HIS A 98 -4.33 -23.97 9.62
C HIS A 98 -5.01 -22.69 9.16
N MET A 99 -6.33 -22.68 9.06
CA MET A 99 -7.07 -21.42 8.91
C MET A 99 -6.98 -20.63 10.22
N PRO A 100 -6.63 -19.32 10.16
CA PRO A 100 -6.80 -18.45 11.31
C PRO A 100 -8.26 -18.50 11.78
N SER A 101 -8.49 -18.38 13.10
CA SER A 101 -9.85 -18.37 13.67
C SER A 101 -10.73 -17.34 12.97
N GLU A 102 -12.01 -17.65 12.72
CA GLU A 102 -12.98 -16.72 12.13
C GLU A 102 -13.05 -15.39 12.87
N SER A 103 -12.78 -15.38 14.17
CA SER A 103 -12.75 -14.16 14.99
C SER A 103 -11.64 -13.17 14.58
N ILE A 104 -10.56 -13.65 13.97
CA ILE A 104 -9.41 -12.82 13.55
C ILE A 104 -9.57 -12.33 12.11
N ARG A 105 -10.47 -12.94 11.34
CA ARG A 105 -10.71 -12.60 9.95
C ARG A 105 -10.92 -11.10 9.69
N PRO A 106 -11.84 -10.38 10.38
CA PRO A 106 -12.08 -8.97 10.10
C PRO A 106 -10.84 -8.10 10.38
N LEU A 107 -10.00 -8.51 11.34
CA LEU A 107 -8.75 -7.82 11.63
C LEU A 107 -7.73 -8.02 10.50
N LEU A 108 -7.59 -9.24 9.99
CA LEU A 108 -6.67 -9.55 8.88
C LEU A 108 -7.11 -8.84 7.59
N GLU A 109 -8.41 -8.83 7.28
CA GLU A 109 -8.97 -8.10 6.14
C GLU A 109 -8.71 -6.58 6.27
N PHE A 110 -8.94 -6.03 7.47
CA PHE A 110 -8.66 -4.62 7.73
C PHE A 110 -7.17 -4.29 7.57
N LEU A 111 -6.28 -5.11 8.12
CA LEU A 111 -4.83 -4.91 7.97
C LEU A 111 -4.40 -5.01 6.50
N TYR A 112 -4.95 -5.96 5.76
CA TYR A 112 -4.65 -6.17 4.35
C TYR A 112 -5.12 -4.99 3.48
N ASP A 113 -6.29 -4.42 3.78
CA ASP A 113 -6.83 -3.27 3.06
C ASP A 113 -6.16 -1.94 3.48
N PHE A 114 -5.78 -1.81 4.76
CA PHE A 114 -5.25 -0.56 5.33
C PHE A 114 -3.75 -0.40 5.09
N LEU A 115 -2.96 -1.47 5.20
CA LEU A 115 -1.51 -1.39 5.03
C LEU A 115 -1.15 -1.12 3.57
N PRO A 116 -0.25 -0.13 3.30
CA PRO A 116 0.16 0.19 1.93
C PRO A 116 0.71 -1.01 1.16
N VAL A 117 1.42 -1.93 1.86
CA VAL A 117 1.95 -3.16 1.25
C VAL A 117 0.83 -4.13 0.85
N GLY A 118 -0.23 -4.26 1.65
CA GLY A 118 -1.41 -5.04 1.30
C GLY A 118 -2.14 -4.46 0.09
N GLN A 119 -2.23 -3.13 0.01
CA GLN A 119 -2.80 -2.43 -1.14
C GLN A 119 -1.97 -2.65 -2.42
N GLU A 120 -0.63 -2.67 -2.31
CA GLU A 120 0.28 -2.97 -3.41
C GLU A 120 0.02 -4.37 -3.99
N LEU A 121 -0.14 -5.37 -3.13
CA LEU A 121 -0.47 -6.73 -3.55
C LEU A 121 -1.86 -6.81 -4.21
N GLN A 122 -2.84 -6.04 -3.72
CA GLN A 122 -4.17 -5.98 -4.34
C GLN A 122 -4.12 -5.29 -5.72
N ILE A 123 -3.35 -4.22 -5.88
CA ILE A 123 -3.20 -3.50 -7.16
C ILE A 123 -2.46 -4.37 -8.19
N SER A 124 -1.45 -5.13 -7.78
CA SER A 124 -0.67 -6.02 -8.65
C SER A 124 -1.35 -7.36 -8.95
N GLY A 125 -2.22 -7.83 -8.06
CA GLY A 125 -2.86 -9.14 -8.10
C GLY A 125 -4.37 -9.10 -8.34
N ILE A 126 -5.09 -9.99 -7.63
CA ILE A 126 -6.54 -10.08 -7.68
C ILE A 126 -7.12 -9.11 -6.64
N PHE A 127 -7.98 -8.22 -7.12
CA PHE A 127 -8.70 -7.30 -6.26
C PHE A 127 -9.75 -8.03 -5.43
N ILE A 128 -9.67 -7.90 -4.10
CA ILE A 128 -10.71 -8.36 -3.20
C ILE A 128 -11.71 -7.22 -2.91
N HIS A 129 -11.18 -6.01 -2.60
CA HIS A 129 -12.00 -4.85 -2.24
C HIS A 129 -11.54 -3.58 -2.98
N LEU A 130 -11.79 -3.53 -4.30
CA LEU A 130 -11.31 -2.46 -5.17
C LEU A 130 -11.62 -1.04 -4.67
N TYR A 131 -12.85 -0.81 -4.21
CA TYR A 131 -13.29 0.54 -3.80
C TYR A 131 -12.78 0.98 -2.43
N ARG A 132 -12.29 0.06 -1.60
CA ARG A 132 -11.76 0.37 -0.28
C ARG A 132 -10.34 0.92 -0.32
N LEU A 133 -9.56 0.53 -1.33
CA LEU A 133 -8.15 0.91 -1.45
C LEU A 133 -7.90 2.42 -1.41
N PRO A 134 -8.53 3.26 -2.28
CA PRO A 134 -8.30 4.69 -2.25
C PRO A 134 -8.78 5.33 -0.95
N VAL A 135 -9.86 4.82 -0.34
CA VAL A 135 -10.39 5.34 0.92
C VAL A 135 -9.39 5.13 2.05
N TYR A 136 -8.86 3.92 2.20
CA TYR A 136 -7.87 3.62 3.24
C TYR A 136 -6.54 4.34 3.01
N SER A 137 -6.11 4.52 1.75
CA SER A 137 -4.94 5.32 1.44
C SER A 137 -5.12 6.78 1.88
N VAL A 138 -6.27 7.38 1.59
CA VAL A 138 -6.58 8.76 2.02
C VAL A 138 -6.62 8.87 3.55
N ILE A 139 -7.25 7.90 4.23
CA ILE A 139 -7.28 7.85 5.70
C ILE A 139 -5.85 7.75 6.26
N CYS A 140 -5.01 6.89 5.68
CA CYS A 140 -3.62 6.73 6.11
C CYS A 140 -2.83 8.04 5.93
N ILE A 141 -2.96 8.72 4.78
CA ILE A 141 -2.33 10.02 4.52
C ILE A 141 -2.81 11.07 5.54
N ALA A 142 -4.12 11.14 5.78
CA ALA A 142 -4.68 12.10 6.74
C ALA A 142 -4.15 11.86 8.16
N LEU A 143 -4.17 10.61 8.62
CA LEU A 143 -3.66 10.24 9.96
C LEU A 143 -2.17 10.55 10.11
N THR A 144 -1.36 10.16 9.13
CA THR A 144 0.10 10.43 9.18
C THR A 144 0.41 11.93 9.14
N THR A 145 -0.38 12.70 8.38
CA THR A 145 -0.23 14.17 8.33
C THR A 145 -0.62 14.82 9.64
N ILE A 146 -1.75 14.44 10.24
CA ILE A 146 -2.20 14.98 11.54
C ILE A 146 -1.18 14.65 12.64
N CYS A 147 -0.73 13.38 12.70
CA CYS A 147 0.31 12.96 13.66
C CYS A 147 1.62 13.70 13.41
N GLY A 148 2.03 13.89 12.17
CA GLY A 148 3.23 14.64 11.80
C GLY A 148 3.17 16.10 12.24
N MET A 149 2.05 16.78 12.04
CA MET A 149 1.85 18.16 12.54
C MET A 149 1.92 18.23 14.06
N ALA A 150 1.30 17.28 14.77
CA ALA A 150 1.34 17.23 16.22
C ALA A 150 2.77 17.00 16.77
N VAL A 151 3.58 16.20 16.09
CA VAL A 151 4.99 15.98 16.44
C VAL A 151 5.81 17.24 16.17
N PHE A 152 5.58 17.88 15.03
CA PHE A 152 6.29 19.10 14.63
C PHE A 152 6.04 20.24 15.62
N THR A 153 4.79 20.52 15.99
CA THR A 153 4.45 21.56 16.96
C THR A 153 5.07 21.34 18.33
N LYS A 154 5.26 20.09 18.77
CA LYS A 154 5.93 19.77 20.03
C LYS A 154 7.45 19.94 19.98
N LYS A 155 8.07 19.78 18.81
CA LYS A 155 9.53 19.95 18.63
C LYS A 155 9.93 21.42 18.51
N ASP A 156 9.13 22.23 17.84
CA ASP A 156 9.42 23.67 17.67
C ASP A 156 9.22 24.51 18.95
N LEU A 157 8.50 23.97 19.95
CA LEU A 157 8.26 24.62 21.24
C LEU A 157 9.32 24.29 22.32
N LYS A 158 10.37 23.57 21.97
CA LYS A 158 11.53 23.28 22.83
C LYS A 158 12.78 23.94 22.29
#